data_7598beeece13071e68bbe9062493cf47
#
_entry.id   7598beeece13071e68bbe9062493cf47
#
_cell.length_a   1.000
_cell.length_b   1.000
_cell.length_c   1.000
_cell.angle_alpha   90.00
_cell.angle_beta   90.00
_cell.angle_gamma   90.00
#
_symmetry.space_group_name_H-M   'P 1'
#
loop_
_entity.id
_entity.type
_entity.pdbx_description
1 polymer ?
#
loop_
_entity_poly.entity_id
_entity_poly.type
_entity_poly.pdbx_seq_one_letter_code
_entity_poly.pdbx_strand_id
1 'polypeptide(L)'
;MYWQVVVLVSVAALFALMSKGFSQPLAPAEEYIEVVVQEGDTLWQIARRYSGPEVDARKMVDMIRDVNDLSTAVVRPGQVLKVPVL
;
A
#
# COMPACT_ATOMS: atom_id res chain seq x y z
N MET A 1 -23.24 1.33 41.64
CA MET A 1 -21.85 1.40 41.91
C MET A 1 -21.06 0.63 40.89
N TYR A 2 -21.37 -0.59 40.58
CA TYR A 2 -20.65 -1.34 39.59
C TYR A 2 -21.13 -1.02 38.20
N TRP A 3 -22.23 -0.37 38.09
CA TRP A 3 -22.81 -0.03 36.82
C TRP A 3 -21.89 0.84 35.97
N GLN A 4 -21.25 1.82 36.57
CA GLN A 4 -20.36 2.72 35.84
C GLN A 4 -19.14 2.03 35.32
N VAL A 5 -18.62 1.07 36.07
CA VAL A 5 -17.46 0.31 35.66
C VAL A 5 -17.78 -0.59 34.48
N VAL A 6 -18.94 -1.20 34.49
CA VAL A 6 -19.39 -2.08 33.41
C VAL A 6 -19.60 -1.27 32.15
N VAL A 7 -20.16 -0.09 32.24
CA VAL A 7 -20.37 0.76 31.08
C VAL A 7 -19.05 1.21 30.48
N LEU A 8 -18.08 1.54 31.31
CA LEU A 8 -16.79 1.96 30.83
C LEU A 8 -16.07 0.83 30.10
N VAL A 9 -16.13 -0.36 30.63
CA VAL A 9 -15.49 -1.51 30.00
C VAL A 9 -16.16 -1.83 28.66
N SER A 10 -17.47 -1.71 28.60
CA SER A 10 -18.19 -1.95 27.36
C SER A 10 -17.83 -0.96 26.28
N VAL A 11 -17.71 0.29 26.62
CA VAL A 11 -17.37 1.35 25.69
C VAL A 11 -15.94 1.14 25.15
N ALA A 12 -15.03 0.79 26.03
CA ALA A 12 -13.65 0.55 25.64
C ALA A 12 -13.56 -0.65 24.70
N ALA A 13 -14.29 -1.70 24.97
CA ALA A 13 -14.29 -2.87 24.10
C ALA A 13 -14.88 -2.56 22.73
N LEU A 14 -15.91 -1.75 22.70
CA LEU A 14 -16.54 -1.36 21.46
C LEU A 14 -15.58 -0.49 20.64
N PHE A 15 -14.88 0.40 21.29
CA PHE A 15 -13.94 1.25 20.63
C PHE A 15 -12.78 0.44 20.03
N ALA A 16 -12.31 -0.53 20.76
CA ALA A 16 -11.23 -1.40 20.28
C ALA A 16 -11.67 -2.21 19.05
N LEU A 17 -12.89 -2.66 19.02
CA LEU A 17 -13.42 -3.39 17.87
C LEU A 17 -13.52 -2.47 16.65
N MET A 18 -13.95 -1.26 16.85
CA MET A 18 -14.03 -0.29 15.76
C MET A 18 -12.65 0.04 15.20
N SER A 19 -11.68 0.16 16.07
CA SER A 19 -10.32 0.41 15.63
C SER A 19 -9.78 -0.73 14.78
N LYS A 20 -10.05 -1.93 15.19
CA LYS A 20 -9.61 -3.09 14.41
C LYS A 20 -10.32 -3.17 13.08
N GLY A 21 -11.59 -2.86 13.04
CA GLY A 21 -12.33 -2.87 11.81
C GLY A 21 -11.81 -1.82 10.85
N PHE A 22 -11.25 -0.74 11.41
CA PHE A 22 -10.79 0.28 10.57
C PHE A 22 -9.42 -0.02 10.02
N SER A 23 -8.63 -0.72 10.73
CA SER A 23 -7.31 -1.02 10.31
C SER A 23 -7.27 -2.14 9.32
N GLN A 24 -8.37 -2.60 8.85
CA GLN A 24 -8.39 -3.67 7.99
C GLN A 24 -8.61 -3.26 6.64
N PRO A 25 -8.08 -2.36 6.10
CA PRO A 25 -8.29 -1.97 4.85
C PRO A 25 -7.88 -3.04 4.01
N LEU A 26 -8.25 -3.33 3.42
CA LEU A 26 -8.09 -4.07 2.42
C LEU A 26 -6.81 -4.21 1.93
N ALA A 27 -6.17 -3.48 2.11
CA ALA A 27 -4.98 -3.45 1.57
C ALA A 27 -4.14 -4.48 1.90
N PRO A 28 -3.82 -5.11 1.27
CA PRO A 28 -3.08 -6.19 1.53
C PRO A 28 -1.69 -5.81 1.32
N ALA A 29 -1.40 -5.08 0.70
CA ALA A 29 -0.16 -4.86 0.41
C ALA A 29 0.44 -4.13 1.32
N GLU A 30 1.07 -4.44 1.83
CA GLU A 30 1.43 -3.98 2.78
C GLU A 30 2.74 -3.52 2.79
N GLU A 31 3.66 -3.97 2.11
CA GLU A 31 5.01 -3.53 2.13
C GLU A 31 5.31 -2.86 0.81
N TYR A 32 5.93 -1.70 0.89
CA TYR A 32 6.37 -0.98 -0.27
C TYR A 32 7.83 -0.61 -0.09
N ILE A 33 8.56 -0.54 -1.19
CA ILE A 33 9.89 0.02 -1.16
C ILE A 33 9.84 1.31 -1.97
N GLU A 34 10.73 2.23 -1.67
CA GLU A 34 10.81 3.46 -2.42
C GLU A 34 11.92 3.34 -3.45
N VAL A 35 11.59 3.61 -4.69
CA VAL A 35 12.54 3.51 -5.79
C VAL A 35 12.64 4.88 -6.44
N VAL A 36 13.85 5.37 -6.61
CA VAL A 36 14.07 6.64 -7.27
C VAL A 36 14.27 6.37 -8.75
N VAL A 37 13.48 7.01 -9.58
CA VAL A 37 13.58 6.86 -11.03
C VAL A 37 14.86 7.52 -11.49
N GLN A 38 15.63 6.79 -12.27
CA GLN A 38 16.88 7.29 -12.79
C GLN A 38 16.71 7.70 -14.24
N GLU A 39 17.65 8.47 -14.77
CA GLU A 39 17.57 8.90 -16.12
C GLU A 39 17.56 7.70 -17.03
N GLY A 40 16.63 7.64 -17.96
CA GLY A 40 16.48 6.52 -18.85
C GLY A 40 15.58 5.40 -18.35
N ASP A 41 15.16 5.45 -17.10
CA ASP A 41 14.26 4.43 -16.56
C ASP A 41 12.86 4.61 -17.09
N THR A 42 12.20 3.50 -17.36
CA THR A 42 10.78 3.50 -17.68
C THR A 42 10.04 2.73 -16.59
N LEU A 43 8.77 2.97 -16.47
CA LEU A 43 7.96 2.25 -15.49
C LEU A 43 7.94 0.75 -15.78
N TRP A 44 8.00 0.37 -17.04
CA TRP A 44 8.07 -1.04 -17.42
C TRP A 44 9.35 -1.71 -16.96
N GLN A 45 10.48 -1.02 -17.07
CA GLN A 45 11.73 -1.55 -16.57
C GLN A 45 11.73 -1.71 -15.07
N ILE A 46 11.20 -0.73 -14.38
CA ILE A 46 11.09 -0.78 -12.92
C ILE A 46 10.17 -1.94 -12.54
N ALA A 47 9.05 -2.07 -13.21
CA ALA A 47 8.11 -3.15 -12.94
C ALA A 47 8.74 -4.52 -13.15
N ARG A 48 9.50 -4.70 -14.20
CA ARG A 48 10.16 -5.97 -14.47
C ARG A 48 11.19 -6.31 -13.39
N ARG A 49 11.88 -5.29 -12.90
CA ARG A 49 12.91 -5.48 -11.89
C ARG A 49 12.32 -5.99 -10.59
N TYR A 50 11.13 -5.54 -10.25
CA TYR A 50 10.53 -5.86 -8.96
C TYR A 50 9.34 -6.82 -9.04
N SER A 51 8.95 -7.28 -10.21
CA SER A 51 7.75 -8.10 -10.31
C SER A 51 7.92 -9.52 -9.83
N GLY A 52 9.07 -10.06 -9.87
CA GLY A 52 9.24 -11.46 -9.48
C GLY A 52 8.66 -12.41 -10.50
N PRO A 53 8.84 -13.70 -10.28
CA PRO A 53 8.41 -14.71 -11.27
C PRO A 53 6.92 -14.98 -11.32
N GLU A 54 6.21 -14.65 -10.27
CA GLU A 54 4.78 -14.96 -10.22
C GLU A 54 3.88 -13.83 -10.67
N VAL A 55 4.39 -12.66 -10.85
CA VAL A 55 3.58 -11.52 -11.20
C VAL A 55 4.06 -10.96 -12.52
N ASP A 56 3.14 -10.80 -13.44
CA ASP A 56 3.42 -10.25 -14.73
C ASP A 56 3.85 -8.79 -14.60
N ALA A 57 4.79 -8.36 -15.37
CA ALA A 57 5.27 -6.98 -15.35
C ALA A 57 4.15 -5.99 -15.63
N ARG A 58 3.21 -6.34 -16.47
CA ARG A 58 2.07 -5.50 -16.77
C ARG A 58 1.22 -5.26 -15.52
N LYS A 59 0.99 -6.31 -14.77
CA LYS A 59 0.25 -6.20 -13.52
C LYS A 59 1.01 -5.34 -12.53
N MET A 60 2.31 -5.49 -12.47
CA MET A 60 3.13 -4.68 -11.59
C MET A 60 3.08 -3.20 -12.01
N VAL A 61 3.07 -2.90 -13.29
CA VAL A 61 2.92 -1.53 -13.77
C VAL A 61 1.60 -0.94 -13.24
N ASP A 62 0.52 -1.71 -13.34
CA ASP A 62 -0.78 -1.25 -12.86
C ASP A 62 -0.77 -1.02 -11.34
N MET A 63 -0.14 -1.91 -10.61
CA MET A 63 -0.04 -1.79 -9.17
C MET A 63 0.76 -0.54 -8.76
N ILE A 64 1.88 -0.29 -9.43
CA ILE A 64 2.69 0.88 -9.15
C ILE A 64 1.90 2.16 -9.47
N ARG A 65 1.19 2.16 -10.57
CA ARG A 65 0.38 3.32 -10.93
C ARG A 65 -0.70 3.59 -9.87
N ASP A 66 -1.35 2.55 -9.42
CA ASP A 66 -2.41 2.69 -8.43
C ASP A 66 -1.88 3.21 -7.10
N VAL A 67 -0.78 2.67 -6.63
CA VAL A 67 -0.21 3.06 -5.35
C VAL A 67 0.30 4.50 -5.39
N ASN A 68 0.77 4.96 -6.52
CA ASN A 68 1.34 6.29 -6.64
C ASN A 68 0.39 7.29 -7.30
N ASP A 69 -0.84 6.91 -7.55
CA ASP A 69 -1.84 7.78 -8.15
C ASP A 69 -1.37 8.33 -9.51
N LEU A 70 -0.79 7.48 -10.29
CA LEU A 70 -0.31 7.89 -11.61
C LEU A 70 -1.38 7.62 -12.66
N SER A 71 -1.73 8.63 -13.40
CA SER A 71 -2.71 8.46 -14.47
C SER A 71 -2.09 7.83 -15.72
N THR A 72 -0.79 7.92 -15.86
CA THR A 72 -0.09 7.35 -17.01
C THR A 72 1.14 6.60 -16.54
N ALA A 73 1.80 5.92 -17.45
CA ALA A 73 3.03 5.21 -17.13
C ALA A 73 4.27 6.08 -17.29
N VAL A 74 4.10 7.36 -17.46
CA VAL A 74 5.24 8.26 -17.66
C VAL A 74 5.83 8.63 -16.30
N VAL A 75 7.11 8.41 -16.16
CA VAL A 75 7.84 8.76 -14.94
C VAL A 75 9.01 9.66 -15.32
N ARG A 76 9.52 10.39 -14.35
CA ARG A 76 10.60 11.33 -14.59
C ARG A 76 11.79 11.02 -13.68
N PRO A 77 13.00 11.32 -14.14
CA PRO A 77 14.17 11.12 -13.31
C PRO A 77 14.05 11.91 -12.00
N GLY A 78 14.41 11.30 -10.92
CA GLY A 78 14.31 11.89 -9.59
C GLY A 78 12.99 11.65 -8.90
N GLN A 79 11.99 11.15 -9.60
CA GLN A 79 10.71 10.84 -9.00
C GLN A 79 10.84 9.64 -8.08
N VAL A 80 10.22 9.69 -6.93
CA VAL A 80 10.23 8.58 -5.99
C VAL A 80 8.93 7.81 -6.16
N LEU A 81 9.06 6.53 -6.39
CA LEU A 81 7.90 5.65 -6.57
C LEU A 81 7.82 4.66 -5.42
N LYS A 82 6.62 4.40 -4.96
CA LYS A 82 6.38 3.30 -4.04
C LYS A 82 6.11 2.08 -4.88
N VAL A 83 6.88 1.05 -4.65
CA VAL A 83 6.75 -0.20 -5.39
C VAL A 83 6.34 -1.30 -4.42
N PRO A 84 5.22 -1.99 -4.67
CA PRO A 84 4.80 -3.04 -3.75
C PRO A 84 5.79 -4.20 -3.74
N VAL A 85 6.01 -4.76 -2.57
CA VAL A 85 6.84 -5.93 -2.42
C VAL A 85 5.92 -7.13 -2.40
N LEU A 86 6.18 -8.08 -3.23
CA LEU A 86 5.32 -9.24 -3.40
C LEU A 86 5.88 -10.48 -2.71
#